data_4bf69fb64155c3358e5e474900e3c822
#
_entry.id   4bf69fb64155c3358e5e474900e3c822
#
_cell.length_a   1.000
_cell.length_b   1.000
_cell.length_c   1.000
_cell.angle_alpha   90.00
_cell.angle_beta   90.00
_cell.angle_gamma   90.00
#
_symmetry.space_group_name_H-M   'P 1'
#
loop_
_entity.id
_entity.type
_entity.pdbx_description
1 polymer ?
#
loop_
_entity_poly.entity_id
_entity_poly.type
_entity_poly.pdbx_seq_one_letter_code
_entity_poly.pdbx_strand_id
1 'polypeptide(L)'
;MVTRSAFQGQEPEKRTRISMRTIRALANQIAEKFDPEEIILFGSHAYGKPDAGSDVDLLVVMETPKGEVKTIMEISDSLPPLPFRVDIIARSRATINRRKNSGDFFLREVTKRGKVLYARGH
;
A
#
# COMPACT_ATOMS: atom_id res chain seq x y z
N MET A 1 30.17 11.04 9.23
CA MET A 1 28.92 11.49 9.07
C MET A 1 28.03 10.41 8.67
N VAL A 2 26.99 10.47 9.21
CA VAL A 2 26.04 9.59 8.82
C VAL A 2 25.64 9.84 7.45
N THR A 3 25.58 8.82 6.74
CA THR A 3 24.97 8.94 5.49
C THR A 3 23.56 9.33 5.68
N ARG A 4 23.20 10.38 5.08
CA ARG A 4 21.83 10.74 5.13
C ARG A 4 21.14 10.03 4.05
N SER A 5 20.30 9.16 4.45
CA SER A 5 19.42 8.55 3.48
C SER A 5 18.47 9.59 2.98
N ALA A 6 17.68 9.22 2.03
CA ALA A 6 16.65 10.11 1.53
C ALA A 6 15.67 10.51 2.61
N PHE A 7 15.60 9.73 3.66
CA PHE A 7 14.63 9.99 4.71
C PHE A 7 15.22 10.70 5.89
N GLN A 8 16.54 10.73 6.00
CA GLN A 8 17.17 11.42 7.09
C GLN A 8 17.36 12.86 6.71
N GLY A 9 17.51 13.70 7.67
CA GLY A 9 17.69 15.08 7.40
C GLY A 9 16.43 15.80 7.05
N GLN A 10 15.33 15.11 7.04
CA GLN A 10 14.05 15.76 6.87
C GLN A 10 13.75 16.55 8.11
N GLU A 11 13.41 17.78 7.94
CA GLU A 11 13.04 18.57 9.07
C GLU A 11 11.60 18.30 9.41
N PRO A 12 11.29 18.05 10.65
CA PRO A 12 9.93 17.68 11.01
C PRO A 12 8.91 18.71 10.59
N GLU A 13 9.26 19.97 10.68
CA GLU A 13 8.32 20.99 10.35
C GLU A 13 8.14 21.16 8.84
N LYS A 14 9.05 20.54 8.08
CA LYS A 14 8.96 20.62 6.63
C LYS A 14 8.73 19.27 6.02
N ARG A 15 7.86 18.52 6.60
CA ARG A 15 7.56 17.23 6.04
C ARG A 15 7.12 17.38 4.61
N THR A 16 7.77 16.67 3.75
CA THR A 16 7.36 16.66 2.36
C THR A 16 6.39 15.55 2.13
N ARG A 17 5.59 15.71 1.12
CA ARG A 17 4.73 14.65 0.69
C ARG A 17 5.57 13.49 0.22
N ILE A 18 5.04 12.30 0.42
CA ILE A 18 5.70 11.10 -0.05
C ILE A 18 5.54 11.06 -1.55
N SER A 19 6.64 10.90 -2.28
CA SER A 19 6.58 10.92 -3.72
C SER A 19 6.01 9.61 -4.25
N MET A 20 5.42 9.67 -5.44
CA MET A 20 4.94 8.44 -6.08
C MET A 20 6.07 7.48 -6.39
N ARG A 21 7.28 8.00 -6.63
CA ARG A 21 8.43 7.14 -6.83
C ARG A 21 8.69 6.27 -5.60
N THR A 22 8.63 6.87 -4.43
CA THR A 22 8.83 6.14 -3.17
C THR A 22 7.73 5.12 -2.98
N ILE A 23 6.50 5.50 -3.23
CA ILE A 23 5.36 4.60 -3.07
C ILE A 23 5.46 3.43 -4.04
N ARG A 24 5.85 3.68 -5.29
CA ARG A 24 6.01 2.60 -6.26
C ARG A 24 7.16 1.68 -5.90
N ALA A 25 8.25 2.22 -5.35
CA ALA A 25 9.36 1.40 -4.91
C ALA A 25 8.93 0.47 -3.78
N LEU A 26 8.11 0.98 -2.88
CA LEU A 26 7.57 0.19 -1.79
C LEU A 26 6.70 -0.95 -2.32
N ALA A 27 5.83 -0.64 -3.26
CA ALA A 27 4.97 -1.66 -3.87
C ALA A 27 5.81 -2.74 -4.57
N ASN A 28 6.89 -2.33 -5.24
CA ASN A 28 7.75 -3.29 -5.91
C ASN A 28 8.46 -4.21 -4.91
N GLN A 29 8.85 -3.69 -3.77
CA GLN A 29 9.44 -4.54 -2.73
C GLN A 29 8.45 -5.60 -2.25
N ILE A 30 7.21 -5.19 -2.04
CA ILE A 30 6.17 -6.12 -1.62
C ILE A 30 5.93 -7.16 -2.72
N ALA A 31 5.90 -6.70 -3.97
CA ALA A 31 5.66 -7.61 -5.09
C ALA A 31 6.76 -8.66 -5.19
N GLU A 32 8.00 -8.27 -4.98
CA GLU A 32 9.11 -9.21 -5.08
C GLU A 32 9.06 -10.28 -4.00
N LYS A 33 8.63 -9.91 -2.81
CA LYS A 33 8.63 -10.84 -1.69
C LYS A 33 7.40 -11.72 -1.66
N PHE A 34 6.25 -11.20 -2.03
CA PHE A 34 4.99 -11.89 -1.82
C PHE A 34 4.30 -12.34 -3.10
N ASP A 35 4.77 -11.85 -4.24
CA ASP A 35 4.21 -12.21 -5.55
C ASP A 35 2.69 -12.11 -5.56
N PRO A 36 2.14 -10.95 -5.19
CA PRO A 36 0.71 -10.79 -5.20
C PRO A 36 0.17 -10.69 -6.61
N GLU A 37 -1.13 -10.80 -6.74
CA GLU A 37 -1.77 -10.60 -8.02
C GLU A 37 -1.73 -9.13 -8.42
N GLU A 38 -1.95 -8.24 -7.44
CA GLU A 38 -2.07 -6.82 -7.72
C GLU A 38 -1.81 -6.03 -6.44
N ILE A 39 -1.31 -4.81 -6.58
CA ILE A 39 -1.18 -3.87 -5.46
C ILE A 39 -1.81 -2.57 -5.89
N ILE A 40 -2.77 -2.10 -5.11
CA ILE A 40 -3.54 -0.89 -5.43
C ILE A 40 -3.36 0.15 -4.33
N LEU A 41 -2.97 1.34 -4.73
CA LEU A 41 -2.90 2.49 -3.82
C LEU A 41 -4.29 3.08 -3.69
N PHE A 42 -4.72 3.31 -2.46
CA PHE A 42 -6.00 3.98 -2.24
C PHE A 42 -5.81 5.06 -1.19
N GLY A 43 -6.89 5.70 -0.80
CA GLY A 43 -6.82 6.77 0.18
C GLY A 43 -6.35 8.07 -0.42
N SER A 44 -5.88 8.97 0.45
CA SER A 44 -5.60 10.34 0.04
C SER A 44 -4.51 10.44 -1.03
N HIS A 45 -3.52 9.55 -0.99
CA HIS A 45 -2.46 9.59 -2.00
C HIS A 45 -2.94 9.14 -3.38
N ALA A 46 -4.10 8.49 -3.45
CA ALA A 46 -4.65 8.06 -4.72
C ALA A 46 -5.73 8.99 -5.22
N TYR A 47 -6.62 9.43 -4.33
CA TYR A 47 -7.82 10.14 -4.78
C TYR A 47 -7.75 11.62 -4.62
N GLY A 48 -6.98 12.09 -3.66
CA GLY A 48 -7.16 13.44 -3.26
C GLY A 48 -5.87 14.20 -3.15
N LYS A 49 -5.83 15.02 -2.14
CA LYS A 49 -4.69 15.87 -1.90
C LYS A 49 -4.07 15.47 -0.58
N PRO A 50 -3.11 14.56 -0.62
CA PRO A 50 -2.49 14.13 0.62
C PRO A 50 -1.71 15.28 1.23
N ASP A 51 -1.75 15.37 2.55
CA ASP A 51 -0.87 16.29 3.23
C ASP A 51 0.33 15.52 3.74
N ALA A 52 1.23 16.22 4.43
CA ALA A 52 2.49 15.62 4.85
C ALA A 52 2.30 14.52 5.86
N GLY A 53 1.15 14.47 6.52
CA GLY A 53 0.89 13.44 7.50
C GLY A 53 0.03 12.29 7.01
N SER A 54 -0.32 12.28 5.73
CA SER A 54 -1.21 11.24 5.21
C SER A 54 -0.50 9.91 5.13
N ASP A 55 -1.19 8.85 5.55
CA ASP A 55 -0.67 7.50 5.45
C ASP A 55 -0.72 7.02 4.01
N VAL A 56 0.15 6.07 3.70
CA VAL A 56 0.09 5.39 2.41
C VAL A 56 -0.76 4.14 2.61
N ASP A 57 -1.84 4.03 1.85
CA ASP A 57 -2.78 2.92 1.99
C ASP A 57 -2.68 2.00 0.78
N LEU A 58 -2.38 0.73 1.04
CA LEU A 58 -2.19 -0.25 -0.02
C LEU A 58 -3.11 -1.45 0.17
N LEU A 59 -3.79 -1.82 -0.91
CA LEU A 59 -4.52 -3.07 -0.96
C LEU A 59 -3.69 -4.06 -1.75
N VAL A 60 -3.29 -5.14 -1.08
CA VAL A 60 -2.50 -6.20 -1.70
C VAL A 60 -3.45 -7.35 -2.01
N VAL A 61 -3.63 -7.62 -3.30
CA VAL A 61 -4.55 -8.66 -3.75
C VAL A 61 -3.75 -9.94 -3.88
N MET A 62 -4.04 -10.91 -3.03
CA MET A 62 -3.31 -12.17 -3.03
C MET A 62 -4.08 -13.19 -2.21
N GLU A 63 -3.77 -14.46 -2.40
CA GLU A 63 -4.34 -15.50 -1.56
C GLU A 63 -3.85 -15.34 -0.13
N THR A 64 -4.75 -15.60 0.80
CA THR A 64 -4.42 -15.46 2.21
C THR A 64 -4.73 -16.78 2.95
N PRO A 65 -3.98 -17.83 2.65
CA PRO A 65 -4.31 -19.15 3.22
C PRO A 65 -4.18 -19.22 4.74
N LYS A 66 -3.39 -18.33 5.32
CA LYS A 66 -3.23 -18.28 6.77
C LYS A 66 -4.16 -17.24 7.40
N GLY A 67 -5.04 -16.64 6.61
CA GLY A 67 -5.92 -15.58 7.07
C GLY A 67 -5.41 -14.20 6.70
N GLU A 68 -6.34 -13.27 6.64
CA GLU A 68 -6.01 -11.90 6.20
C GLU A 68 -5.11 -11.19 7.20
N VAL A 69 -5.42 -11.32 8.49
CA VAL A 69 -4.67 -10.62 9.51
C VAL A 69 -3.21 -11.08 9.52
N LYS A 70 -2.99 -12.38 9.45
CA LYS A 70 -1.63 -12.89 9.47
C LYS A 70 -0.86 -12.45 8.23
N THR A 71 -1.51 -12.45 7.09
CA THR A 71 -0.88 -11.99 5.86
C THR A 71 -0.51 -10.51 5.95
N ILE A 72 -1.42 -9.69 6.48
CA ILE A 72 -1.14 -8.27 6.68
C ILE A 72 0.07 -8.09 7.58
N MET A 73 0.14 -8.85 8.66
CA MET A 73 1.26 -8.76 9.57
C MET A 73 2.57 -9.16 8.91
N GLU A 74 2.54 -10.22 8.12
CA GLU A 74 3.75 -10.64 7.41
C GLU A 74 4.24 -9.59 6.44
N ILE A 75 3.33 -8.99 5.70
CA ILE A 75 3.71 -7.93 4.76
C ILE A 75 4.26 -6.74 5.53
N SER A 76 3.56 -6.32 6.57
CA SER A 76 3.97 -5.15 7.35
C SER A 76 5.33 -5.37 7.99
N ASP A 77 5.57 -6.57 8.52
CA ASP A 77 6.84 -6.88 9.17
C ASP A 77 7.99 -6.94 8.19
N SER A 78 7.71 -7.16 6.91
CA SER A 78 8.75 -7.23 5.89
C SER A 78 9.25 -5.85 5.48
N LEU A 79 8.54 -4.80 5.83
CA LEU A 79 8.91 -3.46 5.39
C LEU A 79 10.04 -2.91 6.24
N PRO A 80 10.93 -2.14 5.64
CA PRO A 80 11.98 -1.48 6.42
C PRO A 80 11.38 -0.36 7.26
N PRO A 81 12.14 0.16 8.22
CA PRO A 81 11.69 1.35 8.93
C PRO A 81 11.47 2.47 7.93
N LEU A 82 10.34 3.13 8.04
CA LEU A 82 9.96 4.20 7.12
C LEU A 82 9.59 5.44 7.92
N PRO A 83 9.82 6.62 7.35
CA PRO A 83 9.45 7.87 8.03
C PRO A 83 7.99 8.23 7.85
N PHE A 84 7.19 7.30 7.36
CA PHE A 84 5.75 7.50 7.19
C PHE A 84 5.04 6.19 7.45
N ARG A 85 3.75 6.26 7.67
CA ARG A 85 2.96 5.08 7.98
C ARG A 85 2.43 4.46 6.70
N VAL A 86 2.43 3.14 6.69
CA VAL A 86 1.86 2.38 5.58
C VAL A 86 0.81 1.45 6.17
N ASP A 87 -0.41 1.58 5.69
CA ASP A 87 -1.49 0.71 6.09
C ASP A 87 -1.71 -0.32 5.00
N ILE A 88 -1.62 -1.57 5.39
CA ILE A 88 -1.74 -2.69 4.45
C ILE A 88 -3.06 -3.39 4.68
N ILE A 89 -3.78 -3.63 3.60
CA ILE A 89 -4.95 -4.51 3.60
C ILE A 89 -4.64 -5.62 2.61
N ALA A 90 -4.89 -6.86 2.98
CA ALA A 90 -4.66 -8.00 2.09
C ALA A 90 -5.96 -8.77 1.93
N ARG A 91 -6.35 -9.03 0.68
CA ARG A 91 -7.59 -9.75 0.37
C ARG A 91 -7.37 -10.56 -0.89
N SER A 92 -8.01 -11.73 -0.95
CA SER A 92 -7.99 -12.49 -2.18
C SER A 92 -8.93 -11.87 -3.20
N ARG A 93 -8.70 -12.17 -4.47
CA ARG A 93 -9.58 -11.69 -5.53
C ARG A 93 -11.01 -12.19 -5.32
N ALA A 94 -11.15 -13.43 -4.90
CA ALA A 94 -12.48 -13.99 -4.65
C ALA A 94 -13.20 -13.23 -3.54
N THR A 95 -12.50 -12.90 -2.47
CA THR A 95 -13.10 -12.14 -1.38
C THR A 95 -13.49 -10.75 -1.83
N ILE A 96 -12.64 -10.10 -2.61
CA ILE A 96 -12.93 -8.76 -3.12
C ILE A 96 -14.21 -8.80 -3.95
N ASN A 97 -14.29 -9.76 -4.88
CA ASN A 97 -15.45 -9.84 -5.76
C ASN A 97 -16.72 -10.14 -4.97
N ARG A 98 -16.65 -11.05 -4.02
CA ARG A 98 -17.80 -11.41 -3.21
C ARG A 98 -18.29 -10.20 -2.41
N ARG A 99 -17.38 -9.48 -1.79
CA ARG A 99 -17.75 -8.34 -0.96
C ARG A 99 -18.29 -7.18 -1.79
N LYS A 100 -17.70 -6.94 -2.96
CA LYS A 100 -18.22 -5.91 -3.85
C LYS A 100 -19.64 -6.22 -4.26
N ASN A 101 -19.91 -7.50 -4.57
CA ASN A 101 -21.26 -7.90 -4.96
C ASN A 101 -22.24 -7.81 -3.82
N SER A 102 -21.74 -7.86 -2.58
CA SER A 102 -22.59 -7.73 -1.39
C SER A 102 -22.75 -6.29 -0.94
N GLY A 103 -22.22 -5.34 -1.70
CA GLY A 103 -22.44 -3.92 -1.38
C GLY A 103 -21.34 -3.28 -0.55
N ASP A 104 -20.15 -3.84 -0.56
CA ASP A 104 -19.02 -3.24 0.17
C ASP A 104 -18.56 -1.99 -0.55
N PHE A 105 -18.94 -0.83 -0.04
CA PHE A 105 -18.61 0.44 -0.66
C PHE A 105 -17.12 0.72 -0.64
N PHE A 106 -16.44 0.31 0.43
CA PHE A 106 -15.01 0.54 0.55
C PHE A 106 -14.26 -0.17 -0.58
N LEU A 107 -14.52 -1.46 -0.77
CA LEU A 107 -13.82 -2.20 -1.81
C LEU A 107 -14.23 -1.74 -3.21
N ARG A 108 -15.47 -1.31 -3.40
CA ARG A 108 -15.88 -0.72 -4.67
C ARG A 108 -15.09 0.54 -4.96
N GLU A 109 -14.93 1.39 -3.96
CA GLU A 109 -14.20 2.64 -4.12
C GLU A 109 -12.74 2.36 -4.44
N VAL A 110 -12.11 1.46 -3.68
CA VAL A 110 -10.71 1.13 -3.87
C VAL A 110 -10.46 0.61 -5.28
N THR A 111 -11.28 -0.33 -5.72
CA THR A 111 -11.03 -0.93 -7.03
C THR A 111 -11.39 -0.01 -8.18
N LYS A 112 -12.30 0.93 -7.94
CA LYS A 112 -12.70 1.85 -9.00
C LYS A 112 -11.78 3.07 -9.10
N ARG A 113 -11.38 3.63 -7.97
CA ARG A 113 -10.62 4.87 -7.95
C ARG A 113 -9.16 4.71 -7.57
N GLY A 114 -8.79 3.55 -7.05
CA GLY A 114 -7.41 3.33 -6.66
C GLY A 114 -6.47 3.29 -7.84
N LYS A 115 -5.19 3.47 -7.56
CA LYS A 115 -4.16 3.41 -8.60
C LYS A 115 -3.45 2.08 -8.51
N VAL A 116 -3.45 1.34 -9.60
CA VAL A 116 -2.74 0.07 -9.65
C VAL A 116 -1.25 0.36 -9.74
N LEU A 117 -0.51 -0.06 -8.73
CA LEU A 117 0.93 0.14 -8.70
C LEU A 117 1.67 -1.08 -9.24
N TYR A 118 1.06 -2.23 -9.15
CA TYR A 118 1.66 -3.48 -9.61
C TYR A 118 0.53 -4.43 -10.01
N ALA A 119 0.73 -5.12 -11.11
CA ALA A 119 -0.20 -6.16 -11.56
C ALA A 119 0.61 -7.27 -12.21
N ARG A 120 0.46 -8.48 -11.66
CA ARG A 120 1.20 -9.63 -12.16
C ARG A 120 0.71 -9.98 -13.57
N GLY A 121 1.65 -10.32 -14.43
CA GLY A 121 1.28 -10.72 -15.79
C GLY A 121 1.12 -9.59 -16.77
N HIS A 122 1.48 -8.39 -16.38
CA HIS A 122 1.35 -7.24 -17.28
C HIS A 122 2.68 -6.66 -17.66
#